data_efab69137a2d259c5f7f7b66c5c5419d
#
_entry.id   efab69137a2d259c5f7f7b66c5c5419d
#
_cell.length_a   1.000
_cell.length_b   1.000
_cell.length_c   1.000
_cell.angle_alpha   90.00
_cell.angle_beta   90.00
_cell.angle_gamma   90.00
#
_symmetry.space_group_name_H-M   'P 1'
#
loop_
_entity.id
_entity.type
_entity.pdbx_description
1 polymer ?
#
loop_
_entity_poly.entity_id
_entity_poly.type
_entity_poly.pdbx_seq_one_letter_code
_entity_poly.pdbx_strand_id
1 'polypeptide(L)'
;QLPADEIMAIGNAVDAACDAQLRAVPGVAQALAAIPLPKAVASNSVSARVLSALERTSMAPLFDQRVFTPDLVGHAKPHPGVYLAAAAAFGVPPGQCLVLEDSVTGVTAAVAAGMTVLGFIGGGHIAAGQEARLKAAGAHVVFNDMASLPALVAAVLQSATV
;
A
#
# COMPACT_ATOMS: atom_id res chain seq x y z
N GLN A 1 0.76 16.71 -30.52
CA GLN A 1 0.69 15.42 -29.85
C GLN A 1 1.98 14.67 -30.13
N LEU A 2 2.63 14.14 -29.07
CA LEU A 2 3.84 13.30 -29.24
C LEU A 2 3.43 11.96 -29.87
N PRO A 3 4.27 11.38 -30.76
CA PRO A 3 4.08 10.03 -31.29
C PRO A 3 4.00 8.97 -30.16
N ALA A 4 3.27 7.89 -30.40
CA ALA A 4 3.03 6.85 -29.37
C ALA A 4 4.33 6.14 -28.92
N ASP A 5 5.30 6.00 -29.83
CA ASP A 5 6.62 5.44 -29.55
C ASP A 5 7.47 6.36 -28.67
N GLU A 6 7.38 7.67 -28.85
CA GLU A 6 8.05 8.64 -27.97
C GLU A 6 7.43 8.66 -26.57
N ILE A 7 6.09 8.59 -26.47
CA ILE A 7 5.40 8.48 -25.18
C ILE A 7 5.81 7.20 -24.44
N MET A 8 5.89 6.08 -25.17
CA MET A 8 6.35 4.81 -24.61
C MET A 8 7.82 4.87 -24.19
N ALA A 9 8.69 5.50 -24.97
CA ALA A 9 10.11 5.65 -24.64
C ALA A 9 10.31 6.52 -23.38
N ILE A 10 9.55 7.61 -23.24
CA ILE A 10 9.55 8.46 -22.05
C ILE A 10 9.06 7.66 -20.82
N GLY A 11 7.97 6.92 -20.96
CA GLY A 11 7.43 6.06 -19.92
C GLY A 11 8.46 5.04 -19.42
N ASN A 12 9.10 4.32 -20.34
CA ASN A 12 10.15 3.35 -20.02
C ASN A 12 11.37 3.99 -19.33
N ALA A 13 11.78 5.19 -19.77
CA ALA A 13 12.90 5.90 -19.16
C ALA A 13 12.58 6.37 -17.73
N VAL A 14 11.36 6.86 -17.49
CA VAL A 14 10.89 7.23 -16.15
C VAL A 14 10.82 6.01 -15.24
N ASP A 15 10.29 4.90 -15.73
CA ASP A 15 10.21 3.65 -14.98
C ASP A 15 11.60 3.12 -14.62
N ALA A 16 12.55 3.11 -15.55
CA ALA A 16 13.93 2.71 -15.29
C ALA A 16 14.62 3.62 -14.27
N ALA A 17 14.39 4.93 -14.33
CA ALA A 17 14.95 5.88 -13.36
C ALA A 17 14.35 5.71 -11.96
N CYS A 18 13.05 5.49 -11.86
CA CYS A 18 12.39 5.16 -10.59
C CYS A 18 12.91 3.84 -10.03
N ASP A 19 13.08 2.84 -10.86
CA ASP A 19 13.59 1.54 -10.47
C ASP A 19 15.04 1.61 -9.98
N ALA A 20 15.90 2.39 -10.61
CA ALA A 20 17.29 2.56 -10.17
C ALA A 20 17.42 3.18 -8.77
N GLN A 21 16.44 4.00 -8.36
CA GLN A 21 16.39 4.68 -7.07
C GLN A 21 15.51 3.97 -6.03
N LEU A 22 14.90 2.83 -6.40
CA LEU A 22 14.00 2.10 -5.50
C LEU A 22 14.74 1.67 -4.23
N ARG A 23 14.19 2.06 -3.11
CA ARG A 23 14.63 1.64 -1.76
C ARG A 23 13.40 1.32 -0.92
N ALA A 24 13.51 0.30 -0.09
CA ALA A 24 12.51 0.04 0.93
C ALA A 24 12.51 1.18 1.97
N VAL A 25 11.34 1.51 2.48
CA VAL A 25 11.23 2.42 3.63
C VAL A 25 12.04 1.85 4.80
N PRO A 26 12.88 2.66 5.48
CA PRO A 26 13.66 2.16 6.60
C PRO A 26 12.78 1.49 7.66
N GLY A 27 13.20 0.30 8.12
CA GLY A 27 12.50 -0.46 9.16
C GLY A 27 11.25 -1.23 8.69
N VAL A 28 10.78 -1.08 7.45
CA VAL A 28 9.52 -1.70 7.00
C VAL A 28 9.59 -3.24 7.03
N ALA A 29 10.70 -3.84 6.62
CA ALA A 29 10.85 -5.30 6.61
C ALA A 29 10.78 -5.88 8.02
N GLN A 30 11.47 -5.26 8.99
CA GLN A 30 11.45 -5.66 10.40
C GLN A 30 10.05 -5.48 11.01
N ALA A 31 9.40 -4.34 10.74
CA ALA A 31 8.05 -4.06 11.24
C ALA A 31 7.03 -5.08 10.71
N LEU A 32 7.07 -5.38 9.41
CA LEU A 32 6.18 -6.36 8.80
C LEU A 32 6.46 -7.79 9.29
N ALA A 33 7.71 -8.16 9.49
CA ALA A 33 8.08 -9.47 10.03
C ALA A 33 7.60 -9.68 11.48
N ALA A 34 7.56 -8.59 12.27
CA ALA A 34 7.08 -8.62 13.65
C ALA A 34 5.54 -8.75 13.77
N ILE A 35 4.80 -8.59 12.68
CA ILE A 35 3.33 -8.71 12.67
C ILE A 35 2.93 -10.11 12.20
N PRO A 36 2.42 -10.99 13.07
CA PRO A 36 2.09 -12.39 12.73
C PRO A 36 0.73 -12.52 12.02
N LEU A 37 0.44 -11.63 11.08
CA LEU A 37 -0.81 -11.64 10.30
C LEU A 37 -0.50 -11.90 8.83
N PRO A 38 -1.41 -12.52 8.06
CA PRO A 38 -1.30 -12.59 6.61
C PRO A 38 -1.23 -11.20 5.98
N LYS A 39 -0.43 -11.05 4.93
CA LYS A 39 -0.15 -9.77 4.28
C LYS A 39 -0.37 -9.86 2.78
N ALA A 40 -0.80 -8.76 2.20
CA ALA A 40 -0.91 -8.58 0.76
C ALA A 40 -0.46 -7.17 0.36
N VAL A 41 -0.12 -7.01 -0.91
CA VAL A 41 0.14 -5.69 -1.51
C VAL A 41 -1.03 -5.32 -2.40
N ALA A 42 -1.57 -4.11 -2.21
CA ALA A 42 -2.54 -3.48 -3.09
C ALA A 42 -1.93 -2.21 -3.68
N SER A 43 -1.84 -2.10 -5.00
CA SER A 43 -1.15 -1.00 -5.69
C SER A 43 -1.92 -0.54 -6.92
N ASN A 44 -1.71 0.72 -7.33
CA ASN A 44 -2.16 1.23 -8.64
C ASN A 44 -1.13 0.99 -9.77
N SER A 45 0.05 0.51 -9.43
CA SER A 45 1.02 0.05 -10.44
C SER A 45 0.59 -1.28 -11.04
N VAL A 46 1.13 -1.64 -12.19
CA VAL A 46 0.92 -2.96 -12.80
C VAL A 46 1.61 -4.06 -11.99
N SER A 47 1.05 -5.27 -12.01
CA SER A 47 1.50 -6.41 -11.20
C SER A 47 2.98 -6.75 -11.38
N ALA A 48 3.46 -6.77 -12.62
CA ALA A 48 4.86 -7.05 -12.94
C ALA A 48 5.83 -6.09 -12.24
N ARG A 49 5.49 -4.79 -12.19
CA ARG A 49 6.30 -3.78 -11.52
C ARG A 49 6.31 -3.96 -10.00
N VAL A 50 5.15 -4.28 -9.41
CA VAL A 50 5.05 -4.54 -7.96
C VAL A 50 5.88 -5.75 -7.58
N LEU A 51 5.77 -6.86 -8.32
CA LEU A 51 6.54 -8.08 -8.07
C LEU A 51 8.04 -7.82 -8.18
N SER A 52 8.50 -7.15 -9.25
CA SER A 52 9.91 -6.76 -9.39
C SER A 52 10.40 -5.90 -8.23
N ALA A 53 9.60 -4.94 -7.76
CA ALA A 53 9.95 -4.11 -6.62
C ALA A 53 10.08 -4.92 -5.32
N LEU A 54 9.18 -5.85 -5.07
CA LEU A 54 9.23 -6.74 -3.90
C LEU A 54 10.46 -7.65 -3.92
N GLU A 55 10.82 -8.19 -5.08
CA GLU A 55 12.04 -9.02 -5.24
C GLU A 55 13.30 -8.21 -4.99
N ARG A 56 13.44 -7.05 -5.61
CA ARG A 56 14.61 -6.17 -5.50
C ARG A 56 14.81 -5.64 -4.09
N THR A 57 13.75 -5.48 -3.32
CA THR A 57 13.79 -5.07 -1.91
C THR A 57 13.82 -6.24 -0.94
N SER A 58 13.87 -7.49 -1.43
CA SER A 58 13.83 -8.73 -0.64
C SER A 58 12.60 -8.85 0.24
N MET A 59 11.49 -8.20 -0.12
CA MET A 59 10.23 -8.24 0.64
C MET A 59 9.22 -9.26 0.09
N ALA A 60 9.45 -9.85 -1.07
CA ALA A 60 8.54 -10.81 -1.68
C ALA A 60 8.09 -11.95 -0.73
N PRO A 61 8.96 -12.56 0.10
CA PRO A 61 8.55 -13.62 1.02
C PRO A 61 7.54 -13.19 2.08
N LEU A 62 7.42 -11.89 2.39
CA LEU A 62 6.49 -11.38 3.40
C LEU A 62 5.03 -11.38 2.91
N PHE A 63 4.80 -11.46 1.61
CA PHE A 63 3.49 -11.30 0.99
C PHE A 63 2.95 -12.56 0.30
N ASP A 64 3.74 -13.63 0.23
CA ASP A 64 3.32 -14.91 -0.34
C ASP A 64 2.66 -14.74 -1.73
N GLN A 65 3.27 -13.91 -2.59
CA GLN A 65 2.78 -13.52 -3.93
C GLN A 65 1.36 -12.90 -3.97
N ARG A 66 0.82 -12.47 -2.83
CA ARG A 66 -0.50 -11.83 -2.75
C ARG A 66 -0.41 -10.37 -3.17
N VAL A 67 -0.55 -10.13 -4.47
CA VAL A 67 -0.49 -8.81 -5.10
C VAL A 67 -1.81 -8.54 -5.82
N PHE A 68 -2.43 -7.38 -5.54
CA PHE A 68 -3.70 -6.95 -6.10
C PHE A 68 -3.52 -5.59 -6.78
N THR A 69 -3.70 -5.55 -8.08
CA THR A 69 -3.43 -4.41 -8.96
C THR A 69 -4.54 -4.25 -10.00
N PRO A 70 -4.69 -3.07 -10.62
CA PRO A 70 -5.75 -2.83 -11.59
C PRO A 70 -5.76 -3.77 -12.78
N ASP A 71 -4.61 -4.21 -13.26
CA ASP A 71 -4.48 -5.19 -14.34
C ASP A 71 -5.00 -6.59 -13.97
N LEU A 72 -5.04 -6.93 -12.67
CA LEU A 72 -5.59 -8.19 -12.16
C LEU A 72 -7.05 -8.06 -11.71
N VAL A 73 -7.47 -6.89 -11.22
CA VAL A 73 -8.77 -6.69 -10.56
C VAL A 73 -9.74 -5.87 -11.44
N GLY A 74 -9.24 -5.11 -12.41
CA GLY A 74 -10.05 -4.31 -13.32
C GLY A 74 -10.31 -2.87 -12.88
N HIS A 75 -9.98 -2.50 -11.65
CA HIS A 75 -10.27 -1.16 -11.09
C HIS A 75 -9.10 -0.62 -10.28
N ALA A 76 -8.68 0.63 -10.59
CA ALA A 76 -7.65 1.36 -9.84
C ALA A 76 -8.26 2.10 -8.62
N LYS A 77 -7.46 2.35 -7.57
CA LYS A 77 -7.81 3.28 -6.50
C LYS A 77 -8.10 4.67 -7.11
N PRO A 78 -9.12 5.40 -6.69
CA PRO A 78 -9.86 5.28 -5.42
C PRO A 78 -11.00 4.26 -5.39
N HIS A 79 -11.22 3.45 -6.44
CA HIS A 79 -12.18 2.36 -6.40
C HIS A 79 -11.71 1.30 -5.39
N PRO A 80 -12.59 0.72 -4.53
CA PRO A 80 -12.22 -0.22 -3.48
C PRO A 80 -11.78 -1.61 -3.98
N GLY A 81 -11.85 -1.87 -5.28
CA GLY A 81 -11.70 -3.20 -5.90
C GLY A 81 -10.46 -3.97 -5.46
N VAL A 82 -9.27 -3.34 -5.46
CA VAL A 82 -8.01 -4.01 -5.06
C VAL A 82 -8.02 -4.46 -3.60
N TYR A 83 -8.66 -3.71 -2.70
CA TYR A 83 -8.78 -4.07 -1.29
C TYR A 83 -9.84 -5.14 -1.05
N LEU A 84 -10.98 -5.04 -1.72
CA LEU A 84 -12.02 -6.07 -1.65
C LEU A 84 -11.52 -7.42 -2.19
N ALA A 85 -10.75 -7.40 -3.28
CA ALA A 85 -10.11 -8.60 -3.81
C ALA A 85 -9.11 -9.21 -2.81
N ALA A 86 -8.32 -8.38 -2.12
CA ALA A 86 -7.41 -8.85 -1.09
C ALA A 86 -8.15 -9.49 0.09
N ALA A 87 -9.21 -8.87 0.60
CA ALA A 87 -10.03 -9.42 1.68
C ALA A 87 -10.66 -10.76 1.28
N ALA A 88 -11.21 -10.85 0.07
CA ALA A 88 -11.78 -12.07 -0.46
C ALA A 88 -10.75 -13.21 -0.56
N ALA A 89 -9.52 -12.91 -1.00
CA ALA A 89 -8.43 -13.88 -1.09
C ALA A 89 -7.98 -14.42 0.28
N PHE A 90 -8.15 -13.64 1.35
CA PHE A 90 -7.92 -14.07 2.73
C PHE A 90 -9.15 -14.77 3.34
N GLY A 91 -10.31 -14.71 2.70
CA GLY A 91 -11.56 -15.24 3.24
C GLY A 91 -12.05 -14.50 4.49
N VAL A 92 -11.74 -13.21 4.62
CA VAL A 92 -12.12 -12.39 5.79
C VAL A 92 -12.99 -11.21 5.38
N PRO A 93 -13.94 -10.77 6.25
CA PRO A 93 -14.70 -9.55 6.01
C PRO A 93 -13.79 -8.32 5.92
N PRO A 94 -14.07 -7.34 5.03
CA PRO A 94 -13.29 -6.11 4.92
C PRO A 94 -13.09 -5.37 6.26
N GLY A 95 -14.11 -5.33 7.12
CA GLY A 95 -14.01 -4.70 8.44
C GLY A 95 -12.99 -5.35 9.41
N GLN A 96 -12.49 -6.54 9.08
CA GLN A 96 -11.40 -7.21 9.81
C GLN A 96 -10.04 -7.01 9.14
N CYS A 97 -9.97 -6.23 8.06
CA CYS A 97 -8.73 -5.90 7.39
C CYS A 97 -8.18 -4.55 7.86
N LEU A 98 -6.86 -4.50 8.03
CA LEU A 98 -6.12 -3.28 8.31
C LEU A 98 -5.29 -2.91 7.08
N VAL A 99 -5.35 -1.66 6.67
CA VAL A 99 -4.61 -1.13 5.52
C VAL A 99 -3.55 -0.15 5.99
N LEU A 100 -2.34 -0.25 5.43
CA LEU A 100 -1.27 0.72 5.54
C LEU A 100 -1.18 1.49 4.22
N GLU A 101 -1.33 2.82 4.26
CA GLU A 101 -1.39 3.68 3.08
C GLU A 101 -0.71 5.03 3.29
N ASP A 102 -0.14 5.58 2.22
CA ASP A 102 0.53 6.88 2.21
C ASP A 102 -0.16 7.93 1.31
N SER A 103 -1.14 7.52 0.52
CA SER A 103 -1.84 8.35 -0.46
C SER A 103 -3.30 8.59 -0.08
N VAL A 104 -3.79 9.80 -0.37
CA VAL A 104 -5.23 10.14 -0.23
C VAL A 104 -6.10 9.18 -1.04
N THR A 105 -5.68 8.87 -2.28
CA THR A 105 -6.39 7.96 -3.17
C THR A 105 -6.51 6.56 -2.59
N GLY A 106 -5.44 6.05 -1.98
CA GLY A 106 -5.44 4.74 -1.35
C GLY A 106 -6.26 4.70 -0.06
N VAL A 107 -6.15 5.73 0.80
CA VAL A 107 -6.99 5.85 2.01
C VAL A 107 -8.47 5.88 1.61
N THR A 108 -8.85 6.69 0.61
CA THR A 108 -10.23 6.77 0.12
C THR A 108 -10.73 5.39 -0.34
N ALA A 109 -9.93 4.65 -1.10
CA ALA A 109 -10.30 3.32 -1.58
C ALA A 109 -10.48 2.31 -0.44
N ALA A 110 -9.58 2.31 0.56
CA ALA A 110 -9.64 1.42 1.70
C ALA A 110 -10.84 1.71 2.62
N VAL A 111 -11.12 2.99 2.87
CA VAL A 111 -12.33 3.43 3.61
C VAL A 111 -13.59 3.02 2.87
N ALA A 112 -13.64 3.21 1.54
CA ALA A 112 -14.76 2.76 0.71
C ALA A 112 -14.95 1.23 0.72
N ALA A 113 -13.87 0.47 0.96
CA ALA A 113 -13.92 -0.98 1.16
C ALA A 113 -14.42 -1.38 2.57
N GLY A 114 -14.60 -0.43 3.50
CA GLY A 114 -14.98 -0.69 4.88
C GLY A 114 -13.82 -1.17 5.77
N MET A 115 -12.58 -0.85 5.42
CA MET A 115 -11.36 -1.27 6.15
C MET A 115 -10.86 -0.16 7.08
N THR A 116 -10.15 -0.55 8.15
CA THR A 116 -9.43 0.39 9.00
C THR A 116 -8.12 0.78 8.36
N VAL A 117 -7.76 2.07 8.37
CA VAL A 117 -6.58 2.58 7.67
C VAL A 117 -5.59 3.24 8.62
N LEU A 118 -4.33 2.80 8.57
CA LEU A 118 -3.18 3.50 9.14
C LEU A 118 -2.49 4.30 8.03
N GLY A 119 -2.40 5.61 8.19
CA GLY A 119 -1.75 6.50 7.25
C GLY A 119 -0.25 6.61 7.56
N PHE A 120 0.62 6.44 6.56
CA PHE A 120 2.06 6.55 6.72
C PHE A 120 2.60 7.80 6.02
N ILE A 121 3.38 8.60 6.75
CA ILE A 121 3.99 9.83 6.23
C ILE A 121 5.53 9.89 6.44
N GLY A 122 6.18 8.75 6.64
CA GLY A 122 7.64 8.66 6.79
C GLY A 122 8.40 8.42 5.48
N GLY A 123 7.73 8.45 4.32
CA GLY A 123 8.36 8.34 3.00
C GLY A 123 9.10 9.61 2.59
N GLY A 124 10.17 9.47 1.79
CA GLY A 124 11.03 10.60 1.39
C GLY A 124 10.38 11.65 0.48
N HIS A 125 9.13 11.44 0.03
CA HIS A 125 8.39 12.31 -0.89
C HIS A 125 7.12 12.91 -0.29
N ILE A 126 7.01 12.94 1.04
CA ILE A 126 5.80 13.40 1.72
C ILE A 126 5.65 14.92 1.59
N ALA A 127 4.55 15.35 1.00
CA ALA A 127 4.23 16.76 0.84
C ALA A 127 3.76 17.41 2.16
N ALA A 128 3.99 18.71 2.31
CA ALA A 128 3.47 19.48 3.45
C ALA A 128 1.95 19.29 3.60
N GLY A 129 1.46 19.10 4.82
CA GLY A 129 0.04 18.90 5.12
C GLY A 129 -0.51 17.52 4.76
N GLN A 130 0.33 16.53 4.41
CA GLN A 130 -0.10 15.18 4.07
C GLN A 130 -0.86 14.50 5.22
N GLU A 131 -0.41 14.68 6.46
CA GLU A 131 -1.09 14.16 7.63
C GLU A 131 -2.56 14.59 7.70
N ALA A 132 -2.82 15.89 7.56
CA ALA A 132 -4.19 16.42 7.57
C ALA A 132 -5.03 15.85 6.42
N ARG A 133 -4.43 15.67 5.23
CA ARG A 133 -5.11 15.10 4.06
C ARG A 133 -5.45 13.64 4.25
N LEU A 134 -4.56 12.82 4.80
CA LEU A 134 -4.84 11.42 5.09
C LEU A 134 -5.92 11.28 6.17
N LYS A 135 -5.87 12.09 7.23
CA LYS A 135 -6.92 12.15 8.26
C LYS A 135 -8.27 12.55 7.66
N ALA A 136 -8.31 13.58 6.84
CA ALA A 136 -9.54 14.02 6.16
C ALA A 136 -10.11 12.96 5.21
N ALA A 137 -9.27 12.12 4.60
CA ALA A 137 -9.67 10.99 3.77
C ALA A 137 -10.17 9.78 4.58
N GLY A 138 -10.00 9.77 5.91
CA GLY A 138 -10.52 8.74 6.82
C GLY A 138 -9.46 7.81 7.41
N ALA A 139 -8.16 8.18 7.37
CA ALA A 139 -7.14 7.43 8.10
C ALA A 139 -7.40 7.49 9.61
N HIS A 140 -7.44 6.32 10.26
CA HIS A 140 -7.71 6.18 11.69
C HIS A 140 -6.57 6.75 12.53
N VAL A 141 -5.33 6.45 12.17
CA VAL A 141 -4.10 6.98 12.76
C VAL A 141 -3.16 7.34 11.63
N VAL A 142 -2.36 8.41 11.81
CA VAL A 142 -1.27 8.77 10.89
C VAL A 142 0.04 8.75 11.68
N PHE A 143 1.08 8.14 11.13
CA PHE A 143 2.39 7.95 11.76
C PHE A 143 3.53 8.08 10.74
N ASN A 144 4.76 8.24 11.20
CA ASN A 144 5.93 8.51 10.36
C ASN A 144 7.14 7.59 10.60
N ASP A 145 7.05 6.68 11.58
CA ASP A 145 8.13 5.74 11.90
C ASP A 145 7.62 4.30 11.82
N MET A 146 8.19 3.50 10.92
CA MET A 146 7.82 2.10 10.75
C MET A 146 8.08 1.23 12.01
N ALA A 147 8.97 1.64 12.89
CA ALA A 147 9.20 0.93 14.15
C ALA A 147 7.95 0.92 15.06
N SER A 148 7.06 1.90 14.92
CA SER A 148 5.81 1.96 15.68
C SER A 148 4.67 1.10 15.09
N LEU A 149 4.79 0.62 13.85
CA LEU A 149 3.74 -0.12 13.16
C LEU A 149 3.24 -1.36 13.93
N PRO A 150 4.10 -2.25 14.48
CA PRO A 150 3.62 -3.42 15.20
C PRO A 150 2.76 -3.08 16.43
N ALA A 151 3.12 -2.03 17.17
CA ALA A 151 2.35 -1.56 18.32
C ALA A 151 1.00 -0.94 17.90
N LEU A 152 0.97 -0.18 16.81
CA LEU A 152 -0.26 0.37 16.25
C LEU A 152 -1.22 -0.72 15.78
N VAL A 153 -0.71 -1.75 15.10
CA VAL A 153 -1.51 -2.91 14.69
C VAL A 153 -2.10 -3.61 15.91
N ALA A 154 -1.29 -3.87 16.94
CA ALA A 154 -1.76 -4.51 18.16
C ALA A 154 -2.86 -3.70 18.87
N ALA A 155 -2.73 -2.38 18.94
CA ALA A 155 -3.73 -1.49 19.53
C ALA A 155 -5.07 -1.53 18.77
N VAL A 156 -5.03 -1.52 17.43
CA VAL A 156 -6.25 -1.63 16.60
C VAL A 156 -6.94 -2.97 16.80
N LEU A 157 -6.19 -4.07 16.87
CA LEU A 157 -6.76 -5.40 17.08
C LEU A 157 -7.43 -5.53 18.46
N GLN A 158 -6.86 -4.93 19.51
CA GLN A 158 -7.45 -4.92 20.85
C GLN A 158 -8.76 -4.12 20.90
N SER A 159 -8.83 -2.98 20.20
CA SER A 159 -10.06 -2.16 20.16
C SER A 159 -11.19 -2.80 19.36
N ALA A 160 -10.90 -3.71 18.44
CA ALA A 160 -11.90 -4.43 17.63
C ALA A 160 -12.53 -5.64 18.38
N THR A 161 -12.02 -6.00 19.58
CA THR A 161 -12.47 -7.17 20.35
C THR A 161 -13.47 -6.79 21.47
N VAL A 162 -13.76 -5.50 21.65
CA VAL A 162 -14.70 -4.96 22.63
C VAL A 162 -16.01 -4.58 21.94
#